data_35cc7ae2dc23d2f30ba41ebbca2e7490
#
_entry.id   35cc7ae2dc23d2f30ba41ebbca2e7490
#
_cell.length_a   1.000
_cell.length_b   1.000
_cell.length_c   1.000
_cell.angle_alpha   90.00
_cell.angle_beta   90.00
_cell.angle_gamma   90.00
#
_symmetry.space_group_name_H-M   'P 1'
#
loop_
_entity.id
_entity.type
_entity.pdbx_description
1 polymer ?
#
loop_
_entity_poly.entity_id
_entity_poly.type
_entity_poly.pdbx_seq_one_letter_code
_entity_poly.pdbx_strand_id
1 'polypeptide(L)'
;EKSDCSAADGSSAGGHWNPTYKKHGKWGEGECHKGDIGNFTADENGNGTITLSTDEWCIGCGDQTKDIVGKGLIVHANPDDFVTQPTGNAGGRIACSGIIK
;
A
#
# COMPACT_ATOMS: atom_id res chain seq x y z
N GLU A 1 -6.57 -2.02 2.71
CA GLU A 1 -7.97 -1.99 2.26
C GLU A 1 -8.79 -0.91 2.96
N LYS A 2 -8.53 -0.64 4.24
CA LYS A 2 -9.35 0.24 5.08
C LYS A 2 -8.50 1.33 5.72
N SER A 3 -9.12 2.47 6.03
CA SER A 3 -8.46 3.59 6.73
C SER A 3 -8.34 3.38 8.26
N ASP A 4 -8.71 2.20 8.74
CA ASP A 4 -8.70 1.88 10.18
C ASP A 4 -7.31 1.48 10.65
N CYS A 5 -6.67 2.34 11.43
CA CYS A 5 -5.35 2.12 12.03
C CYS A 5 -5.45 1.86 13.55
N SER A 6 -6.60 1.42 14.06
CA SER A 6 -6.81 1.26 15.49
C SER A 6 -6.07 0.07 16.10
N ALA A 7 -5.82 -0.99 15.33
CA ALA A 7 -5.04 -2.13 15.82
C ALA A 7 -3.56 -1.80 15.90
N ALA A 8 -2.90 -2.20 16.99
CA ALA A 8 -1.48 -1.91 17.21
C ALA A 8 -0.56 -2.51 16.14
N ASP A 9 -0.97 -3.64 15.55
CA ASP A 9 -0.21 -4.33 14.49
C ASP A 9 -0.62 -3.93 13.07
N GLY A 10 -1.52 -2.98 12.92
CA GLY A 10 -2.04 -2.52 11.65
C GLY A 10 -3.05 -3.45 10.97
N SER A 11 -3.42 -4.55 11.63
CA SER A 11 -4.31 -5.56 11.01
C SER A 11 -5.70 -5.04 10.70
N SER A 12 -6.18 -4.01 11.42
CA SER A 12 -7.49 -3.40 11.18
C SER A 12 -7.60 -2.69 9.82
N ALA A 13 -6.47 -2.38 9.17
CA ALA A 13 -6.46 -1.82 7.82
C ALA A 13 -6.75 -2.87 6.72
N GLY A 14 -6.76 -4.14 7.07
CA GLY A 14 -6.99 -5.23 6.12
C GLY A 14 -5.77 -5.57 5.28
N GLY A 15 -5.97 -6.33 4.21
CA GLY A 15 -4.90 -6.72 3.28
C GLY A 15 -4.59 -5.65 2.24
N HIS A 16 -3.76 -5.99 1.28
CA HIS A 16 -3.45 -5.12 0.14
C HIS A 16 -4.72 -4.80 -0.66
N TRP A 17 -4.84 -3.55 -1.05
CA TRP A 17 -5.97 -3.12 -1.89
C TRP A 17 -5.84 -3.73 -3.28
N ASN A 18 -6.76 -4.60 -3.63
CA ASN A 18 -6.71 -5.41 -4.85
C ASN A 18 -8.07 -5.46 -5.54
N PRO A 19 -8.60 -4.31 -6.02
CA PRO A 19 -9.93 -4.27 -6.61
C PRO A 19 -10.04 -4.98 -7.96
N THR A 20 -8.93 -5.29 -8.60
CA THR A 20 -8.89 -5.95 -9.92
C THR A 20 -8.43 -7.41 -9.86
N TYR A 21 -8.28 -7.98 -8.65
CA TYR A 21 -7.98 -9.40 -8.43
C TYR A 21 -6.71 -9.87 -9.12
N LYS A 22 -5.63 -9.11 -8.93
CA LYS A 22 -4.29 -9.43 -9.44
C LYS A 22 -3.41 -10.03 -8.35
N LYS A 23 -2.32 -10.67 -8.75
CA LYS A 23 -1.28 -11.11 -7.82
C LYS A 23 -0.45 -9.91 -7.35
N HIS A 24 0.17 -10.06 -6.17
CA HIS A 24 1.17 -9.12 -5.71
C HIS A 24 2.34 -9.02 -6.68
N GLY A 25 2.86 -7.85 -6.90
CA GLY A 25 3.97 -7.63 -7.80
C GLY A 25 4.57 -6.23 -7.66
N LYS A 26 5.36 -5.86 -8.65
CA LYS A 26 6.01 -4.56 -8.70
C LYS A 26 5.16 -3.58 -9.50
N TRP A 27 4.90 -2.40 -8.94
CA TRP A 27 4.15 -1.34 -9.60
C TRP A 27 4.72 -1.02 -10.98
N GLY A 28 3.87 -1.03 -11.98
CA GLY A 28 4.24 -0.71 -13.36
C GLY A 28 4.91 -1.83 -14.14
N GLU A 29 5.15 -2.99 -13.52
CA GLU A 29 5.78 -4.14 -14.18
C GLU A 29 4.88 -5.37 -14.13
N GLY A 30 3.91 -5.42 -15.03
CA GLY A 30 3.00 -6.56 -15.13
C GLY A 30 1.93 -6.56 -14.04
N GLU A 31 1.62 -7.75 -13.52
CA GLU A 31 0.53 -7.94 -12.59
C GLU A 31 0.91 -7.48 -11.17
N CYS A 32 0.11 -6.60 -10.58
CA CYS A 32 0.27 -6.17 -9.19
C CYS A 32 -1.07 -5.75 -8.59
N HIS A 33 -1.13 -5.62 -7.26
CA HIS A 33 -2.26 -5.02 -6.60
C HIS A 33 -2.29 -3.50 -6.86
N LYS A 34 -3.46 -2.88 -6.82
CA LYS A 34 -3.59 -1.41 -6.91
C LYS A 34 -2.87 -0.70 -5.76
N GLY A 35 -2.65 -1.38 -4.65
CA GLY A 35 -1.96 -0.85 -3.50
C GLY A 35 -0.47 -1.20 -3.39
N ASP A 36 0.11 -1.88 -4.38
CA ASP A 36 1.52 -2.31 -4.35
C ASP A 36 2.42 -1.19 -4.88
N ILE A 37 2.74 -0.20 -4.04
CA ILE A 37 3.42 1.02 -4.50
C ILE A 37 4.95 0.99 -4.39
N GLY A 38 5.52 -0.12 -3.95
CA GLY A 38 6.96 -0.33 -3.97
C GLY A 38 7.66 -0.04 -2.66
N ASN A 39 8.93 0.28 -2.76
CA ASN A 39 9.83 0.49 -1.63
C ASN A 39 10.37 1.92 -1.61
N PHE A 40 10.78 2.36 -0.43
CA PHE A 40 11.57 3.58 -0.27
C PHE A 40 12.69 3.31 0.74
N THR A 41 13.70 4.18 0.76
CA THR A 41 14.82 4.07 1.68
C THR A 41 14.78 5.23 2.67
N ALA A 42 14.83 4.92 3.97
CA ALA A 42 14.99 5.93 5.00
C ALA A 42 16.48 6.25 5.19
N ASP A 43 16.81 7.51 5.48
CA ASP A 43 18.16 7.93 5.78
C ASP A 43 18.55 7.54 7.23
N GLU A 44 19.77 7.89 7.65
CA GLU A 44 20.28 7.58 9.00
C GLU A 44 19.47 8.23 10.12
N ASN A 45 18.73 9.29 9.82
CA ASN A 45 17.85 9.99 10.76
C ASN A 45 16.41 9.46 10.75
N GLY A 46 16.13 8.44 9.95
CA GLY A 46 14.80 7.84 9.82
C GLY A 46 13.88 8.59 8.86
N ASN A 47 14.39 9.49 8.05
CA ASN A 47 13.60 10.23 7.06
C ASN A 47 13.65 9.55 5.70
N GLY A 48 12.49 9.38 5.09
CA GLY A 48 12.37 8.81 3.75
C GLY A 48 11.23 9.46 2.99
N THR A 49 11.34 9.44 1.67
CA THR A 49 10.32 10.00 0.78
C THR A 49 10.08 9.06 -0.38
N ILE A 50 8.82 8.87 -0.71
CA ILE A 50 8.39 8.18 -1.92
C ILE A 50 7.36 9.07 -2.62
N THR A 51 7.47 9.18 -3.93
CA THR A 51 6.53 9.93 -4.76
C THR A 51 5.96 9.02 -5.83
N LEU A 52 4.64 9.02 -5.96
CA LEU A 52 3.92 8.28 -6.98
C LEU A 52 3.00 9.22 -7.73
N SER A 53 3.09 9.21 -9.06
CA SER A 53 2.17 9.92 -9.92
C SER A 53 1.50 8.93 -10.86
N THR A 54 0.17 8.87 -10.84
CA THR A 54 -0.56 7.86 -11.61
C THR A 54 -1.97 8.32 -11.95
N ASP A 55 -2.50 7.82 -13.06
CA ASP A 55 -3.91 7.93 -13.42
C ASP A 55 -4.73 6.68 -13.03
N GLU A 56 -4.09 5.70 -12.39
CA GLU A 56 -4.78 4.49 -11.92
C GLU A 56 -5.49 4.70 -10.59
N TRP A 57 -5.21 5.79 -9.89
CA TRP A 57 -5.87 6.21 -8.66
C TRP A 57 -6.66 7.50 -8.88
N CYS A 58 -7.65 7.71 -8.03
CA CYS A 58 -8.35 8.99 -7.92
C CYS A 58 -8.65 9.32 -6.46
N ILE A 59 -9.05 10.55 -6.21
CA ILE A 59 -9.44 11.02 -4.88
C ILE A 59 -10.88 11.52 -4.95
N GLY A 60 -11.80 10.73 -4.36
CA GLY A 60 -13.21 11.11 -4.27
C GLY A 60 -13.99 11.00 -5.57
N CYS A 61 -13.51 10.23 -6.55
CA CYS A 61 -14.22 10.04 -7.82
C CYS A 61 -15.36 9.03 -7.76
N GLY A 62 -15.44 8.22 -6.67
CA GLY A 62 -16.49 7.23 -6.51
C GLY A 62 -16.28 5.93 -7.29
N ASP A 63 -15.19 5.80 -8.05
CA ASP A 63 -14.84 4.56 -8.75
C ASP A 63 -14.14 3.62 -7.76
N GLN A 64 -14.80 2.53 -7.38
CA GLN A 64 -14.29 1.60 -6.37
C GLN A 64 -12.99 0.92 -6.77
N THR A 65 -12.62 0.91 -8.05
CA THR A 65 -11.36 0.33 -8.52
C THR A 65 -10.21 1.35 -8.54
N LYS A 66 -10.49 2.62 -8.29
CA LYS A 66 -9.52 3.71 -8.38
C LYS A 66 -9.48 4.62 -7.16
N ASP A 67 -10.60 4.79 -6.46
CA ASP A 67 -10.71 5.77 -5.36
C ASP A 67 -9.96 5.30 -4.13
N ILE A 68 -8.92 6.05 -3.75
CA ILE A 68 -8.08 5.73 -2.59
C ILE A 68 -8.65 6.29 -1.28
N VAL A 69 -9.68 7.11 -1.31
CA VAL A 69 -10.31 7.62 -0.09
C VAL A 69 -10.93 6.46 0.70
N GLY A 70 -10.63 6.40 2.00
CA GLY A 70 -11.09 5.32 2.87
C GLY A 70 -10.15 4.12 2.93
N LYS A 71 -9.00 4.18 2.24
CA LYS A 71 -7.97 3.14 2.30
C LYS A 71 -6.93 3.49 3.36
N GLY A 72 -6.08 2.54 3.71
CA GLY A 72 -4.94 2.75 4.61
C GLY A 72 -3.63 2.73 3.85
N LEU A 73 -2.69 3.56 4.30
CA LEU A 73 -1.32 3.54 3.84
C LEU A 73 -0.47 2.84 4.90
N ILE A 74 0.28 1.83 4.50
CA ILE A 74 1.07 0.99 5.39
C ILE A 74 2.55 1.05 4.99
N VAL A 75 3.42 1.17 6.00
CA VAL A 75 4.86 0.96 5.86
C VAL A 75 5.21 -0.37 6.53
N HIS A 76 5.90 -1.23 5.80
CA HIS A 76 6.35 -2.53 6.30
C HIS A 76 7.78 -2.49 6.83
N ALA A 77 8.12 -3.48 7.67
CA ALA A 77 9.43 -3.57 8.32
C ALA A 77 10.57 -3.90 7.36
N ASN A 78 10.30 -4.66 6.30
CA ASN A 78 11.29 -5.16 5.35
C ASN A 78 10.94 -4.74 3.93
N PRO A 79 11.92 -4.76 3.00
CA PRO A 79 11.63 -4.50 1.59
C PRO A 79 10.65 -5.52 1.00
N ASP A 80 9.79 -5.05 0.12
CA ASP A 80 8.98 -5.89 -0.75
C ASP A 80 9.89 -6.55 -1.79
N ASP A 81 9.84 -7.88 -1.90
CA ASP A 81 10.64 -8.61 -2.87
C ASP A 81 9.97 -8.68 -4.26
N PHE A 82 8.74 -8.14 -4.38
CA PHE A 82 7.92 -8.08 -5.61
C PHE A 82 7.45 -9.43 -6.15
N VAL A 83 7.71 -10.52 -5.49
CA VAL A 83 7.48 -11.89 -5.98
C VAL A 83 6.64 -12.72 -5.04
N THR A 84 6.99 -12.77 -3.75
CA THR A 84 6.33 -13.63 -2.76
C THR A 84 4.88 -13.22 -2.56
N GLN A 85 3.98 -14.19 -2.65
CA GLN A 85 2.55 -13.95 -2.43
C GLN A 85 2.19 -14.18 -0.97
N PRO A 86 1.22 -13.45 -0.44
CA PRO A 86 0.47 -12.37 -1.08
C PRO A 86 1.08 -10.97 -0.94
N THR A 87 2.17 -10.79 -0.21
CA THR A 87 2.62 -9.47 0.23
C THR A 87 4.10 -9.19 0.06
N GLY A 88 4.84 -10.00 -0.71
CA GLY A 88 6.24 -9.73 -1.01
C GLY A 88 7.20 -9.96 0.14
N ASN A 89 6.81 -10.76 1.15
CA ASN A 89 7.64 -11.05 2.33
C ASN A 89 8.12 -9.78 3.04
N ALA A 90 7.30 -8.74 3.07
CA ALA A 90 7.67 -7.43 3.61
C ALA A 90 7.64 -7.35 5.15
N GLY A 91 7.25 -8.42 5.82
CA GLY A 91 7.22 -8.49 7.28
C GLY A 91 6.08 -7.71 7.90
N GLY A 92 6.23 -7.37 9.18
CA GLY A 92 5.20 -6.68 9.94
C GLY A 92 4.95 -5.25 9.48
N ARG A 93 3.84 -4.70 9.90
CA ARG A 93 3.43 -3.33 9.60
C ARG A 93 3.96 -2.42 10.71
N ILE A 94 4.81 -1.47 10.38
CA ILE A 94 5.43 -0.57 11.37
C ILE A 94 4.79 0.81 11.42
N ALA A 95 4.02 1.19 10.39
CA ALA A 95 3.29 2.45 10.36
C ALA A 95 2.00 2.30 9.58
N CYS A 96 0.98 3.05 9.98
CA CYS A 96 -0.33 3.07 9.34
C CYS A 96 -0.89 4.48 9.37
N SER A 97 -1.48 4.92 8.26
CA SER A 97 -2.21 6.18 8.16
C SER A 97 -3.46 6.00 7.30
N GLY A 98 -4.58 6.54 7.76
CA GLY A 98 -5.80 6.52 6.97
C GLY A 98 -5.80 7.60 5.90
N ILE A 99 -6.35 7.28 4.74
CA ILE A 99 -6.53 8.25 3.64
C ILE A 99 -7.96 8.75 3.73
N ILE A 100 -8.12 9.98 4.16
CA ILE A 100 -9.43 10.63 4.34
C ILE A 100 -9.48 11.93 3.53
N LYS A 101 -10.70 12.29 3.12
CA LYS A 101 -10.92 13.51 2.34
C LYS A 101 -11.48 14.62 3.21
#